data_96b82b8a5b89ecf6e8068c0fcabe226b
#
_entry.id   96b82b8a5b89ecf6e8068c0fcabe226b
#
_cell.length_a   1.000
_cell.length_b   1.000
_cell.length_c   1.000
_cell.angle_alpha   90.00
_cell.angle_beta   90.00
_cell.angle_gamma   90.00
#
_symmetry.space_group_name_H-M   'P 1'
#
loop_
_entity.id
_entity.type
_entity.pdbx_description
1 polymer ?
#
loop_
_entity_poly.entity_id
_entity_poly.type
_entity_poly.pdbx_seq_one_letter_code
_entity_poly.pdbx_strand_id
1 'polypeptide(L)'
;MRRGIRLAIIILMVLLYVTSNHGASADEWEEGFFKANQAYKVGDFQEAIEEYLRLIRSGHGGGQIYYNLGNAYFRAGQLGRAILEYERAQLLMPRDPDLNFNLSHARDQVRDAIEESRGFIEAAFFWLESFNLNELFWSFALLNLLLWAILIIRLFHKTEWLYYMLLLILSAWFVTGLSFGLKYYWISNDDRVVILQKEVNILAGPEEDDTVLFKLHEGTVVFQERSEDGWSLVRLPDKKRGWVKSRAIGLISCGSPVTSTSPHPLPTQRFPVH
;
A
#
# COMPACT_ATOMS: atom_id res chain seq x y z
N MET A 1 42.25 -25.94 9.72
CA MET A 1 41.17 -26.81 9.22
C MET A 1 39.94 -26.91 10.14
N ARG A 2 40.05 -27.26 11.43
CA ARG A 2 38.89 -27.47 12.33
C ARG A 2 37.96 -26.23 12.54
N ARG A 3 38.49 -24.98 12.48
CA ARG A 3 37.69 -23.75 12.63
C ARG A 3 36.85 -23.44 11.38
N GLY A 4 37.37 -23.71 10.18
CA GLY A 4 36.61 -23.51 8.93
C GLY A 4 35.43 -24.48 8.78
N ILE A 5 35.62 -25.74 9.21
CA ILE A 5 34.57 -26.76 9.17
C ILE A 5 33.44 -26.40 10.15
N ARG A 6 33.75 -25.89 11.35
CA ARG A 6 32.73 -25.45 12.31
C ARG A 6 31.93 -24.26 11.79
N LEU A 7 32.58 -23.29 11.15
CA LEU A 7 31.91 -22.15 10.54
C LEU A 7 30.99 -22.57 9.40
N ALA A 8 31.43 -23.46 8.53
CA ALA A 8 30.62 -24.02 7.45
C ALA A 8 29.40 -24.79 7.96
N ILE A 9 29.53 -25.58 9.04
CA ILE A 9 28.41 -26.28 9.67
C ILE A 9 27.41 -25.28 10.28
N ILE A 10 27.86 -24.22 10.95
CA ILE A 10 26.99 -23.19 11.50
C ILE A 10 26.21 -22.47 10.39
N ILE A 11 26.88 -22.09 9.31
CA ILE A 11 26.24 -21.45 8.14
C ILE A 11 25.20 -22.40 7.52
N LEU A 12 25.54 -23.69 7.36
CA LEU A 12 24.62 -24.69 6.85
C LEU A 12 23.41 -24.90 7.75
N MET A 13 23.59 -24.94 9.08
CA MET A 13 22.50 -25.05 10.03
C MET A 13 21.59 -23.81 10.01
N VAL A 14 22.15 -22.60 9.90
CA VAL A 14 21.39 -21.35 9.78
C VAL A 14 20.60 -21.33 8.46
N LEU A 15 21.22 -21.78 7.35
CA LEU A 15 20.51 -21.90 6.07
C LEU A 15 19.37 -22.92 6.13
N LEU A 16 19.60 -24.09 6.74
CA LEU A 16 18.55 -25.10 6.93
C LEU A 16 17.43 -24.63 7.86
N TYR A 17 17.74 -23.86 8.91
CA TYR A 17 16.74 -23.28 9.82
C TYR A 17 15.90 -22.23 9.10
N VAL A 18 16.52 -21.38 8.29
CA VAL A 18 15.80 -20.36 7.50
C VAL A 18 14.89 -21.02 6.46
N THR A 19 15.33 -22.08 5.78
CA THR A 19 14.51 -22.77 4.77
C THR A 19 13.35 -23.58 5.37
N SER A 20 13.51 -24.17 6.57
CA SER A 20 12.43 -24.95 7.19
C SER A 20 11.28 -24.10 7.74
N ASN A 21 11.54 -22.85 8.10
CA ASN A 21 10.48 -21.95 8.58
C ASN A 21 9.62 -21.33 7.45
N HIS A 22 10.06 -21.40 6.19
CA HIS A 22 9.30 -20.84 5.06
C HIS A 22 8.23 -21.79 4.50
N GLY A 23 8.34 -23.11 4.72
CA GLY A 23 7.41 -24.09 4.17
C GLY A 23 6.01 -24.02 4.79
N ALA A 24 5.90 -24.00 6.11
CA ALA A 24 4.62 -24.08 6.79
C ALA A 24 3.74 -22.81 6.60
N SER A 25 4.37 -21.63 6.49
CA SER A 25 3.62 -20.38 6.25
C SER A 25 3.16 -20.23 4.80
N ALA A 26 3.86 -20.86 3.85
CA ALA A 26 3.49 -20.83 2.43
C ALA A 26 2.23 -21.67 2.17
N ASP A 27 2.14 -22.84 2.77
CA ASP A 27 0.99 -23.75 2.61
C ASP A 27 -0.29 -23.12 3.19
N GLU A 28 -0.21 -22.49 4.37
CA GLU A 28 -1.34 -21.82 5.01
C GLU A 28 -1.83 -20.60 4.20
N TRP A 29 -0.90 -19.86 3.60
CA TRP A 29 -1.22 -18.74 2.73
C TRP A 29 -1.92 -19.21 1.45
N GLU A 30 -1.40 -20.26 0.79
CA GLU A 30 -1.98 -20.78 -0.45
C GLU A 30 -3.40 -21.32 -0.21
N GLU A 31 -3.62 -22.04 0.88
CA GLU A 31 -4.94 -22.57 1.25
C GLU A 31 -5.92 -21.43 1.55
N GLY A 32 -5.53 -20.43 2.33
CA GLY A 32 -6.35 -19.27 2.64
C GLY A 32 -6.71 -18.46 1.39
N PHE A 33 -5.74 -18.23 0.50
CA PHE A 33 -5.96 -17.52 -0.75
C PHE A 33 -6.87 -18.29 -1.71
N PHE A 34 -6.71 -19.61 -1.81
CA PHE A 34 -7.59 -20.46 -2.58
C PHE A 34 -9.03 -20.42 -2.05
N LYS A 35 -9.20 -20.53 -0.72
CA LYS A 35 -10.52 -20.48 -0.07
C LYS A 35 -11.23 -19.15 -0.32
N ALA A 36 -10.51 -18.02 -0.15
CA ALA A 36 -11.04 -16.70 -0.44
C ALA A 36 -11.49 -16.54 -1.91
N ASN A 37 -10.66 -16.99 -2.85
CA ASN A 37 -11.00 -16.99 -4.28
C ASN A 37 -12.20 -17.89 -4.60
N GLN A 38 -12.34 -19.01 -3.92
CA GLN A 38 -13.47 -19.92 -4.12
C GLN A 38 -14.78 -19.31 -3.60
N ALA A 39 -14.77 -18.72 -2.40
CA ALA A 39 -15.91 -17.98 -1.86
C ALA A 39 -16.33 -16.84 -2.81
N TYR A 40 -15.37 -16.08 -3.34
CA TYR A 40 -15.65 -15.05 -4.34
C TYR A 40 -16.34 -15.60 -5.59
N LYS A 41 -15.84 -16.72 -6.14
CA LYS A 41 -16.39 -17.35 -7.36
C LYS A 41 -17.82 -17.85 -7.19
N VAL A 42 -18.19 -18.36 -6.01
CA VAL A 42 -19.54 -18.82 -5.73
C VAL A 42 -20.50 -17.70 -5.33
N GLY A 43 -19.98 -16.46 -5.21
CA GLY A 43 -20.77 -15.27 -4.89
C GLY A 43 -20.89 -15.00 -3.39
N ASP A 44 -20.22 -15.77 -2.53
CA ASP A 44 -20.14 -15.49 -1.09
C ASP A 44 -19.05 -14.44 -0.83
N PHE A 45 -19.42 -13.19 -1.16
CA PHE A 45 -18.48 -12.08 -1.04
C PHE A 45 -18.13 -11.76 0.41
N GLN A 46 -19.03 -12.09 1.35
CA GLN A 46 -18.74 -11.85 2.77
C GLN A 46 -17.68 -12.84 3.30
N GLU A 47 -17.77 -14.11 2.99
CA GLU A 47 -16.75 -15.11 3.33
C GLU A 47 -15.42 -14.76 2.63
N ALA A 48 -15.45 -14.35 1.36
CA ALA A 48 -14.25 -13.93 0.63
C ALA A 48 -13.53 -12.75 1.34
N ILE A 49 -14.28 -11.73 1.76
CA ILE A 49 -13.76 -10.58 2.51
C ILE A 49 -13.09 -11.03 3.81
N GLU A 50 -13.74 -11.91 4.58
CA GLU A 50 -13.20 -12.39 5.86
C GLU A 50 -11.89 -13.16 5.68
N GLU A 51 -11.80 -14.01 4.66
CA GLU A 51 -10.59 -14.77 4.35
C GLU A 51 -9.45 -13.88 3.86
N TYR A 52 -9.70 -12.92 2.93
CA TYR A 52 -8.67 -11.97 2.53
C TYR A 52 -8.18 -11.11 3.70
N LEU A 53 -9.09 -10.64 4.57
CA LEU A 53 -8.70 -9.90 5.77
C LEU A 53 -7.89 -10.75 6.75
N ARG A 54 -8.16 -12.07 6.84
CA ARG A 54 -7.37 -12.99 7.65
C ARG A 54 -5.95 -13.09 7.12
N LEU A 55 -5.77 -13.23 5.80
CA LEU A 55 -4.46 -13.24 5.14
C LEU A 55 -3.67 -11.94 5.40
N ILE A 56 -4.33 -10.78 5.31
CA ILE A 56 -3.68 -9.49 5.61
C ILE A 56 -3.24 -9.42 7.06
N ARG A 57 -4.09 -9.86 8.01
CA ARG A 57 -3.74 -9.88 9.45
C ARG A 57 -2.61 -10.84 9.80
N SER A 58 -2.45 -11.93 9.06
CA SER A 58 -1.31 -12.86 9.21
C SER A 58 -0.02 -12.38 8.54
N GLY A 59 0.00 -11.15 8.02
CA GLY A 59 1.18 -10.54 7.42
C GLY A 59 1.38 -10.86 5.93
N HIS A 60 0.42 -11.53 5.29
CA HIS A 60 0.46 -11.86 3.87
C HIS A 60 -0.21 -10.78 2.98
N GLY A 61 -0.14 -9.51 3.38
CA GLY A 61 -0.62 -8.40 2.58
C GLY A 61 0.20 -8.24 1.29
N GLY A 62 -0.48 -8.24 0.13
CA GLY A 62 0.16 -8.06 -1.17
C GLY A 62 -0.81 -7.43 -2.16
N GLY A 63 -0.29 -6.87 -3.27
CA GLY A 63 -1.10 -6.16 -4.26
C GLY A 63 -2.28 -6.99 -4.76
N GLN A 64 -2.07 -8.28 -5.05
CA GLN A 64 -3.12 -9.18 -5.51
C GLN A 64 -4.21 -9.43 -4.45
N ILE A 65 -3.83 -9.49 -3.17
CA ILE A 65 -4.81 -9.69 -2.08
C ILE A 65 -5.65 -8.43 -1.91
N TYR A 66 -5.04 -7.25 -1.89
CA TYR A 66 -5.78 -5.99 -1.84
C TYR A 66 -6.69 -5.80 -3.05
N TYR A 67 -6.23 -6.14 -4.25
CA TYR A 67 -7.05 -6.10 -5.46
C TYR A 67 -8.26 -7.01 -5.36
N ASN A 68 -8.08 -8.28 -4.97
CA ASN A 68 -9.17 -9.24 -4.83
C ASN A 68 -10.14 -8.87 -3.69
N LEU A 69 -9.62 -8.33 -2.58
CA LEU A 69 -10.43 -7.80 -1.49
C LEU A 69 -11.27 -6.60 -1.97
N GLY A 70 -10.66 -5.70 -2.75
CA GLY A 70 -11.38 -4.60 -3.41
C GLY A 70 -12.51 -5.09 -4.31
N ASN A 71 -12.26 -6.13 -5.13
CA ASN A 71 -13.28 -6.76 -5.94
C ASN A 71 -14.42 -7.36 -5.08
N ALA A 72 -14.10 -8.02 -3.97
CA ALA A 72 -15.09 -8.60 -3.07
C ALA A 72 -15.95 -7.49 -2.41
N TYR A 73 -15.34 -6.41 -1.93
CA TYR A 73 -16.08 -5.26 -1.40
C TYR A 73 -16.97 -4.58 -2.45
N PHE A 74 -16.45 -4.42 -3.67
CA PHE A 74 -17.22 -3.83 -4.77
C PHE A 74 -18.46 -4.66 -5.08
N ARG A 75 -18.32 -5.98 -5.19
CA ARG A 75 -19.45 -6.92 -5.41
C ARG A 75 -20.40 -6.99 -4.22
N ALA A 76 -19.92 -6.74 -3.00
CA ALA A 76 -20.75 -6.61 -1.80
C ALA A 76 -21.44 -5.25 -1.67
N GLY A 77 -21.25 -4.31 -2.62
CA GLY A 77 -21.86 -2.97 -2.60
C GLY A 77 -21.24 -2.02 -1.58
N GLN A 78 -20.00 -2.27 -1.15
CA GLN A 78 -19.25 -1.45 -0.18
C GLN A 78 -18.21 -0.60 -0.92
N LEU A 79 -18.68 0.40 -1.67
CA LEU A 79 -17.88 1.18 -2.62
C LEU A 79 -16.65 1.83 -1.96
N GLY A 80 -16.83 2.49 -0.81
CA GLY A 80 -15.72 3.17 -0.13
C GLY A 80 -14.59 2.21 0.28
N ARG A 81 -14.94 1.00 0.77
CA ARG A 81 -13.94 -0.02 1.10
C ARG A 81 -13.28 -0.60 -0.15
N ALA A 82 -14.03 -0.80 -1.23
CA ALA A 82 -13.47 -1.26 -2.49
C ALA A 82 -12.41 -0.29 -3.00
N ILE A 83 -12.71 1.00 -3.04
CA ILE A 83 -11.75 2.05 -3.45
C ILE A 83 -10.53 2.06 -2.53
N LEU A 84 -10.69 1.97 -1.22
CA LEU A 84 -9.57 1.90 -0.28
C LEU A 84 -8.61 0.75 -0.61
N GLU A 85 -9.14 -0.46 -0.85
CA GLU A 85 -8.29 -1.62 -1.13
C GLU A 85 -7.69 -1.58 -2.54
N TYR A 86 -8.38 -1.02 -3.53
CA TYR A 86 -7.80 -0.76 -4.85
C TYR A 86 -6.67 0.27 -4.81
N GLU A 87 -6.80 1.35 -4.04
CA GLU A 87 -5.73 2.33 -3.83
C GLU A 87 -4.48 1.69 -3.21
N ARG A 88 -4.68 0.83 -2.20
CA ARG A 88 -3.60 0.04 -1.59
C ARG A 88 -2.93 -0.90 -2.59
N ALA A 89 -3.74 -1.60 -3.39
CA ALA A 89 -3.23 -2.45 -4.46
C ALA A 89 -2.43 -1.66 -5.48
N GLN A 90 -2.86 -0.44 -5.85
CA GLN A 90 -2.20 0.41 -6.82
C GLN A 90 -0.81 0.88 -6.37
N LEU A 91 -0.58 1.09 -5.06
CA LEU A 91 0.75 1.37 -4.54
C LEU A 91 1.75 0.22 -4.80
N LEU A 92 1.24 -1.02 -4.84
CA LEU A 92 2.03 -2.23 -5.01
C LEU A 92 2.10 -2.73 -6.46
N MET A 93 1.03 -2.50 -7.24
CA MET A 93 0.88 -2.95 -8.63
C MET A 93 0.42 -1.80 -9.56
N PRO A 94 1.20 -0.70 -9.67
CA PRO A 94 0.72 0.52 -10.35
C PRO A 94 0.45 0.33 -11.85
N ARG A 95 1.02 -0.69 -12.49
CA ARG A 95 0.88 -0.96 -13.94
C ARG A 95 -0.14 -2.06 -14.26
N ASP A 96 -0.83 -2.60 -13.26
CA ASP A 96 -1.83 -3.64 -13.49
C ASP A 96 -3.05 -3.05 -14.20
N PRO A 97 -3.40 -3.50 -15.43
CA PRO A 97 -4.46 -2.88 -16.22
C PRO A 97 -5.85 -3.18 -15.66
N ASP A 98 -6.05 -4.38 -15.08
CA ASP A 98 -7.35 -4.78 -14.54
C ASP A 98 -7.66 -4.00 -13.26
N LEU A 99 -6.63 -3.81 -12.40
CA LEU A 99 -6.72 -2.97 -11.21
C LEU A 99 -7.06 -1.52 -11.59
N ASN A 100 -6.32 -0.95 -12.54
CA ASN A 100 -6.54 0.45 -12.97
C ASN A 100 -7.92 0.65 -13.58
N PHE A 101 -8.41 -0.31 -14.35
CA PHE A 101 -9.77 -0.30 -14.89
C PHE A 101 -10.82 -0.37 -13.77
N ASN A 102 -10.68 -1.32 -12.82
CA ASN A 102 -11.64 -1.50 -11.73
C ASN A 102 -11.66 -0.30 -10.78
N LEU A 103 -10.49 0.26 -10.47
CA LEU A 103 -10.38 1.46 -9.65
C LEU A 103 -11.04 2.67 -10.34
N SER A 104 -10.76 2.89 -11.63
CA SER A 104 -11.42 3.94 -12.40
C SER A 104 -12.94 3.77 -12.40
N HIS A 105 -13.41 2.53 -12.69
CA HIS A 105 -14.83 2.23 -12.69
C HIS A 105 -15.50 2.43 -11.31
N ALA A 106 -14.78 2.13 -10.22
CA ALA A 106 -15.28 2.38 -8.87
C ALA A 106 -15.32 3.88 -8.57
N ARG A 107 -14.29 4.64 -8.95
CA ARG A 107 -14.25 6.11 -8.79
C ARG A 107 -15.35 6.81 -9.57
N ASP A 108 -15.72 6.34 -10.76
CA ASP A 108 -16.83 6.88 -11.55
C ASP A 108 -18.20 6.77 -10.85
N GLN A 109 -18.32 5.88 -9.83
CA GLN A 109 -19.53 5.72 -9.03
C GLN A 109 -19.55 6.62 -7.77
N VAL A 110 -18.43 7.29 -7.46
CA VAL A 110 -18.36 8.21 -6.32
C VAL A 110 -19.21 9.43 -6.62
N ARG A 111 -20.01 9.82 -5.64
CA ARG A 111 -20.95 10.92 -5.81
C ARG A 111 -20.27 12.31 -5.80
N ASP A 112 -19.19 12.42 -5.05
CA ASP A 112 -18.47 13.69 -4.87
C ASP A 112 -17.39 13.81 -5.97
N ALA A 113 -17.65 14.60 -7.00
CA ALA A 113 -16.68 14.89 -8.05
C ALA A 113 -15.64 15.89 -7.50
N ILE A 114 -14.53 15.38 -6.99
CA ILE A 114 -13.41 16.19 -6.53
C ILE A 114 -12.23 15.96 -7.46
N GLU A 115 -11.87 16.98 -8.25
CA GLU A 115 -10.69 16.93 -9.12
C GLU A 115 -9.41 17.11 -8.28
N GLU A 116 -8.52 16.13 -8.33
CA GLU A 116 -7.16 16.27 -7.81
C GLU A 116 -6.32 17.05 -8.82
N SER A 117 -5.82 18.22 -8.42
CA SER A 117 -4.81 18.91 -9.22
C SER A 117 -3.45 18.26 -9.01
N ARG A 118 -2.85 17.70 -10.06
CA ARG A 118 -1.48 17.17 -10.01
C ARG A 118 -0.49 18.26 -9.65
N GLY A 119 0.35 18.01 -8.67
CA GLY A 119 1.44 18.91 -8.29
C GLY A 119 2.51 18.98 -9.37
N PHE A 120 3.26 20.11 -9.44
CA PHE A 120 4.38 20.26 -10.37
C PHE A 120 5.43 19.15 -10.22
N ILE A 121 5.70 18.71 -9.00
CA ILE A 121 6.69 17.64 -8.71
C ILE A 121 6.19 16.30 -9.25
N GLU A 122 4.91 15.97 -9.09
CA GLU A 122 4.29 14.76 -9.64
C GLU A 122 4.36 14.75 -11.17
N ALA A 123 4.08 15.90 -11.81
CA ALA A 123 4.19 16.04 -13.25
C ALA A 123 5.65 15.92 -13.73
N ALA A 124 6.62 16.45 -12.98
CA ALA A 124 8.04 16.39 -13.32
C ALA A 124 8.63 14.97 -13.18
N PHE A 125 8.11 14.17 -12.25
CA PHE A 125 8.57 12.81 -11.99
C PHE A 125 7.50 11.76 -12.34
N PHE A 126 6.79 11.99 -13.46
CA PHE A 126 5.66 11.15 -13.92
C PHE A 126 5.96 9.64 -13.95
N TRP A 127 7.23 9.25 -14.18
CA TRP A 127 7.62 7.84 -14.20
C TRP A 127 7.52 7.16 -12.83
N LEU A 128 7.53 7.92 -11.71
CA LEU A 128 7.41 7.35 -10.36
C LEU A 128 6.04 6.70 -10.11
N GLU A 129 5.00 7.15 -10.80
CA GLU A 129 3.68 6.53 -10.74
C GLU A 129 3.70 5.10 -11.30
N SER A 130 4.57 4.84 -12.28
CA SER A 130 4.65 3.55 -12.97
C SER A 130 5.50 2.50 -12.24
N PHE A 131 6.33 2.88 -11.28
CA PHE A 131 7.19 1.94 -10.55
C PHE A 131 6.73 1.76 -9.12
N ASN A 132 6.76 0.51 -8.62
CA ASN A 132 6.58 0.27 -7.20
C ASN A 132 7.90 0.49 -6.44
N LEU A 133 7.81 0.65 -5.11
CA LEU A 133 8.99 0.93 -4.26
C LEU A 133 10.03 -0.20 -4.32
N ASN A 134 9.58 -1.44 -4.41
CA ASN A 134 10.44 -2.62 -4.42
C ASN A 134 11.25 -2.72 -5.73
N GLU A 135 10.64 -2.38 -6.86
CA GLU A 135 11.33 -2.31 -8.16
C GLU A 135 12.45 -1.25 -8.16
N LEU A 136 12.16 -0.07 -7.61
CA LEU A 136 13.17 0.99 -7.47
C LEU A 136 14.30 0.58 -6.54
N PHE A 137 13.99 -0.08 -5.42
CA PHE A 137 15.00 -0.59 -4.49
C PHE A 137 15.94 -1.59 -5.15
N TRP A 138 15.41 -2.62 -5.83
CA TRP A 138 16.24 -3.64 -6.48
C TRP A 138 17.03 -3.10 -7.67
N SER A 139 16.45 -2.16 -8.43
CA SER A 139 17.16 -1.45 -9.49
C SER A 139 18.32 -0.63 -8.95
N PHE A 140 18.11 0.10 -7.87
CA PHE A 140 19.17 0.86 -7.19
C PHE A 140 20.26 -0.06 -6.62
N ALA A 141 19.88 -1.17 -5.97
CA ALA A 141 20.82 -2.15 -5.42
C ALA A 141 21.69 -2.79 -6.53
N LEU A 142 21.09 -3.15 -7.67
CA LEU A 142 21.83 -3.68 -8.83
C LEU A 142 22.79 -2.64 -9.39
N LEU A 143 22.36 -1.41 -9.61
CA LEU A 143 23.23 -0.33 -10.09
C LEU A 143 24.36 -0.01 -9.12
N ASN A 144 24.12 -0.11 -7.81
CA ASN A 144 25.15 0.03 -6.78
C ASN A 144 26.22 -1.06 -6.92
N LEU A 145 25.80 -2.32 -7.11
CA LEU A 145 26.73 -3.44 -7.32
C LEU A 145 27.55 -3.25 -8.62
N LEU A 146 26.91 -2.85 -9.71
CA LEU A 146 27.59 -2.57 -10.99
C LEU A 146 28.57 -1.39 -10.88
N LEU A 147 28.22 -0.35 -10.11
CA LEU A 147 29.12 0.78 -9.84
C LEU A 147 30.40 0.33 -9.15
N TRP A 148 30.28 -0.47 -8.09
CA TRP A 148 31.45 -1.03 -7.42
C TRP A 148 32.26 -1.95 -8.32
N ALA A 149 31.62 -2.80 -9.13
CA ALA A 149 32.30 -3.69 -10.06
C ALA A 149 33.14 -2.90 -11.08
N ILE A 150 32.58 -1.84 -11.70
CA ILE A 150 33.31 -1.03 -12.68
C ILE A 150 34.44 -0.22 -12.04
N LEU A 151 34.27 0.26 -10.82
CA LEU A 151 35.33 0.93 -10.06
C LEU A 151 36.51 -0.02 -9.81
N ILE A 152 36.25 -1.27 -9.41
CA ILE A 152 37.30 -2.29 -9.17
C ILE A 152 37.98 -2.63 -10.48
N ILE A 153 37.25 -2.89 -11.58
CA ILE A 153 37.83 -3.19 -12.88
C ILE A 153 38.73 -2.05 -13.35
N ARG A 154 38.34 -0.83 -13.13
CA ARG A 154 39.11 0.36 -13.53
C ARG A 154 40.41 0.55 -12.75
N LEU A 155 40.56 -0.06 -11.58
CA LEU A 155 41.87 -0.09 -10.87
C LEU A 155 42.94 -0.87 -11.68
N PHE A 156 42.51 -1.91 -12.42
CA PHE A 156 43.40 -2.78 -13.19
C PHE A 156 43.48 -2.41 -14.68
N HIS A 157 42.40 -1.84 -15.24
CA HIS A 157 42.27 -1.50 -16.66
C HIS A 157 41.86 -0.05 -16.85
N LYS A 158 42.76 0.80 -17.36
CA LYS A 158 42.55 2.22 -17.59
C LYS A 158 42.20 2.47 -19.08
N THR A 159 41.03 2.02 -19.53
CA THR A 159 40.56 2.28 -20.90
C THR A 159 39.51 3.40 -20.92
N GLU A 160 39.47 4.19 -22.01
CA GLU A 160 38.52 5.31 -22.13
C GLU A 160 37.07 4.82 -22.10
N TRP A 161 36.78 3.65 -22.69
CA TRP A 161 35.44 3.06 -22.68
C TRP A 161 34.91 2.81 -21.25
N LEU A 162 35.76 2.34 -20.34
CA LEU A 162 35.40 2.16 -18.92
C LEU A 162 35.05 3.49 -18.22
N TYR A 163 35.63 4.61 -18.67
CA TYR A 163 35.29 5.93 -18.17
C TYR A 163 33.84 6.33 -18.57
N TYR A 164 33.48 6.16 -19.83
CA TYR A 164 32.10 6.47 -20.28
C TYR A 164 31.08 5.53 -19.64
N MET A 165 31.39 4.25 -19.49
CA MET A 165 30.55 3.30 -18.74
C MET A 165 30.36 3.71 -17.29
N LEU A 166 31.42 4.16 -16.63
CA LEU A 166 31.31 4.66 -15.25
C LEU A 166 30.39 5.86 -15.16
N LEU A 167 30.50 6.84 -16.06
CA LEU A 167 29.63 8.01 -16.09
C LEU A 167 28.17 7.62 -16.32
N LEU A 168 27.91 6.69 -17.23
CA LEU A 168 26.56 6.18 -17.51
C LEU A 168 25.95 5.49 -16.28
N ILE A 169 26.70 4.58 -15.65
CA ILE A 169 26.22 3.86 -14.44
C ILE A 169 26.04 4.82 -13.29
N LEU A 170 26.94 5.80 -13.10
CA LEU A 170 26.84 6.80 -12.04
C LEU A 170 25.60 7.68 -12.22
N SER A 171 25.31 8.12 -13.45
CA SER A 171 24.09 8.91 -13.70
C SER A 171 22.82 8.08 -13.50
N ALA A 172 22.78 6.83 -13.97
CA ALA A 172 21.65 5.92 -13.74
C ALA A 172 21.45 5.63 -12.23
N TRP A 173 22.55 5.40 -11.50
CA TRP A 173 22.54 5.19 -10.05
C TRP A 173 21.97 6.40 -9.30
N PHE A 174 22.39 7.60 -9.69
CA PHE A 174 21.90 8.85 -9.08
C PHE A 174 20.39 9.05 -9.33
N VAL A 175 19.95 8.90 -10.59
CA VAL A 175 18.52 9.04 -10.96
C VAL A 175 17.67 8.01 -10.23
N THR A 176 18.10 6.74 -10.20
CA THR A 176 17.34 5.67 -9.53
C THR A 176 17.32 5.86 -8.02
N GLY A 177 18.43 6.28 -7.41
CA GLY A 177 18.51 6.59 -5.98
C GLY A 177 17.61 7.76 -5.58
N LEU A 178 17.61 8.84 -6.38
CA LEU A 178 16.71 9.97 -6.17
C LEU A 178 15.24 9.53 -6.33
N SER A 179 14.94 8.75 -7.36
CA SER A 179 13.59 8.21 -7.59
C SER A 179 13.12 7.34 -6.42
N PHE A 180 13.96 6.46 -5.90
CA PHE A 180 13.66 5.66 -4.73
C PHE A 180 13.39 6.53 -3.49
N GLY A 181 14.26 7.52 -3.24
CA GLY A 181 14.10 8.43 -2.10
C GLY A 181 12.80 9.25 -2.17
N LEU A 182 12.48 9.80 -3.34
CA LEU A 182 11.23 10.55 -3.56
C LEU A 182 9.99 9.64 -3.41
N LYS A 183 10.00 8.46 -4.02
CA LYS A 183 8.88 7.50 -3.91
C LYS A 183 8.68 7.05 -2.45
N TYR A 184 9.77 6.76 -1.73
CA TYR A 184 9.72 6.43 -0.32
C TYR A 184 9.13 7.57 0.52
N TYR A 185 9.58 8.81 0.27
CA TYR A 185 9.06 10.00 0.94
C TYR A 185 7.55 10.17 0.70
N TRP A 186 7.07 10.02 -0.55
CA TRP A 186 5.66 10.15 -0.87
C TRP A 186 4.81 9.08 -0.20
N ILE A 187 5.24 7.82 -0.23
CA ILE A 187 4.50 6.73 0.42
C ILE A 187 4.48 6.90 1.95
N SER A 188 5.60 7.34 2.54
CA SER A 188 5.73 7.52 3.99
C SER A 188 4.93 8.72 4.51
N ASN A 189 4.66 9.71 3.66
CA ASN A 189 3.89 10.91 3.99
C ASN A 189 2.53 10.93 3.25
N ASP A 190 2.06 9.78 2.79
CA ASP A 190 0.74 9.69 2.17
C ASP A 190 -0.34 9.78 3.25
N ASP A 191 -0.97 10.94 3.32
CA ASP A 191 -2.04 11.31 4.24
C ASP A 191 -3.43 11.13 3.63
N ARG A 192 -3.52 10.49 2.45
CA ARG A 192 -4.79 10.22 1.78
C ARG A 192 -5.60 9.19 2.55
N VAL A 193 -6.88 9.50 2.70
CA VAL A 193 -7.89 8.64 3.33
C VAL A 193 -9.13 8.56 2.47
N VAL A 194 -9.83 7.44 2.55
CA VAL A 194 -11.08 7.20 1.83
C VAL A 194 -12.24 7.23 2.80
N ILE A 195 -13.33 7.91 2.46
CA ILE A 195 -14.59 7.87 3.20
C ILE A 195 -15.23 6.48 3.03
N LEU A 196 -15.47 5.79 4.16
CA LEU A 196 -15.98 4.40 4.16
C LEU A 196 -17.49 4.28 4.37
N GLN A 197 -18.12 5.29 4.94
CA GLN A 197 -19.56 5.32 5.21
C GLN A 197 -20.31 5.94 4.03
N LYS A 198 -21.53 5.46 3.78
CA LYS A 198 -22.37 5.94 2.67
C LYS A 198 -22.53 7.46 2.62
N GLU A 199 -22.67 8.08 3.79
CA GLU A 199 -22.73 9.53 3.97
C GLU A 199 -22.15 9.87 5.34
N VAL A 200 -21.32 10.91 5.40
CA VAL A 200 -20.75 11.44 6.65
C VAL A 200 -20.90 12.95 6.70
N ASN A 201 -21.23 13.48 7.87
CA ASN A 201 -21.20 14.91 8.13
C ASN A 201 -19.77 15.35 8.44
N ILE A 202 -19.33 16.42 7.80
CA ILE A 202 -18.07 17.09 8.10
C ILE A 202 -18.38 18.29 8.97
N LEU A 203 -17.81 18.31 10.18
CA LEU A 203 -18.14 19.24 11.25
C LEU A 203 -17.09 20.37 11.37
N ALA A 204 -17.49 21.47 11.99
CA ALA A 204 -16.61 22.60 12.26
C ALA A 204 -15.58 22.30 13.38
N GLY A 205 -15.89 21.39 14.30
CA GLY A 205 -15.04 20.98 15.41
C GLY A 205 -15.18 19.49 15.72
N PRO A 206 -14.38 18.95 16.68
CA PRO A 206 -14.32 17.52 17.01
C PRO A 206 -15.39 17.09 18.03
N GLU A 207 -16.56 17.70 18.04
CA GLU A 207 -17.69 17.37 18.90
C GLU A 207 -18.93 16.99 18.08
N GLU A 208 -19.81 16.14 18.64
CA GLU A 208 -21.00 15.67 17.91
C GLU A 208 -22.01 16.77 17.63
N ASP A 209 -22.07 17.79 18.51
CA ASP A 209 -23.00 18.91 18.44
C ASP A 209 -22.46 20.08 17.61
N ASP A 210 -21.28 19.96 17.04
CA ASP A 210 -20.70 21.00 16.20
C ASP A 210 -21.45 21.19 14.88
N THR A 211 -21.36 22.40 14.35
CA THR A 211 -22.02 22.77 13.10
C THR A 211 -21.55 21.90 11.92
N VAL A 212 -22.50 21.31 11.19
CA VAL A 212 -22.23 20.60 9.94
C VAL A 212 -21.86 21.60 8.85
N LEU A 213 -20.64 21.48 8.32
CA LEU A 213 -20.15 22.34 7.24
C LEU A 213 -20.61 21.85 5.86
N PHE A 214 -20.46 20.55 5.61
CA PHE A 214 -20.87 19.87 4.38
C PHE A 214 -20.94 18.37 4.63
N LYS A 215 -21.35 17.62 3.61
CA LYS A 215 -21.41 16.16 3.64
C LYS A 215 -20.46 15.57 2.61
N LEU A 216 -19.93 14.40 2.91
CA LEU A 216 -19.16 13.57 1.97
C LEU A 216 -19.77 12.18 1.89
N HIS A 217 -19.54 11.53 0.75
CA HIS A 217 -20.07 10.21 0.48
C HIS A 217 -18.94 9.16 0.40
N GLU A 218 -19.33 7.89 0.48
CA GLU A 218 -18.37 6.77 0.40
C GLU A 218 -17.56 6.82 -0.89
N GLY A 219 -16.28 6.47 -0.76
CA GLY A 219 -15.32 6.46 -1.86
C GLY A 219 -14.60 7.77 -2.12
N THR A 220 -15.07 8.88 -1.51
CA THR A 220 -14.39 10.17 -1.63
C THR A 220 -13.01 10.10 -0.99
N VAL A 221 -11.96 10.49 -1.74
CA VAL A 221 -10.59 10.58 -1.25
C VAL A 221 -10.34 11.99 -0.72
N VAL A 222 -9.82 12.08 0.49
CA VAL A 222 -9.46 13.34 1.17
C VAL A 222 -8.13 13.17 1.90
N PHE A 223 -7.56 14.27 2.42
CA PHE A 223 -6.27 14.27 3.12
C PHE A 223 -6.50 14.42 4.62
N GLN A 224 -5.90 13.55 5.43
CA GLN A 224 -5.95 13.64 6.89
C GLN A 224 -4.82 14.54 7.39
N GLU A 225 -5.13 15.69 7.99
CA GLU A 225 -4.13 16.61 8.54
C GLU A 225 -3.78 16.29 10.00
N ARG A 226 -4.76 15.82 10.78
CA ARG A 226 -4.60 15.55 12.22
C ARG A 226 -5.64 14.56 12.71
N SER A 227 -5.32 13.82 13.77
CA SER A 227 -6.26 12.93 14.47
C SER A 227 -6.18 13.19 15.97
N GLU A 228 -7.34 13.39 16.62
CA GLU A 228 -7.49 13.68 18.05
C GLU A 228 -8.77 13.02 18.58
N ASP A 229 -8.67 12.31 19.69
CA ASP A 229 -9.80 11.76 20.46
C ASP A 229 -10.92 11.08 19.64
N GLY A 230 -10.50 10.29 18.63
CA GLY A 230 -11.44 9.58 17.75
C GLY A 230 -12.02 10.41 16.61
N TRP A 231 -11.54 11.63 16.44
CA TRP A 231 -11.86 12.52 15.33
C TRP A 231 -10.65 12.76 14.44
N SER A 232 -10.88 12.99 13.17
CA SER A 232 -9.86 13.32 12.17
C SER A 232 -10.20 14.60 11.46
N LEU A 233 -9.28 15.54 11.46
CA LEU A 233 -9.37 16.75 10.64
C LEU A 233 -8.99 16.36 9.22
N VAL A 234 -9.92 16.50 8.29
CA VAL A 234 -9.70 16.20 6.88
C VAL A 234 -9.74 17.46 6.03
N ARG A 235 -8.92 17.45 4.98
CA ARG A 235 -8.82 18.51 3.99
C ARG A 235 -9.15 17.96 2.61
N LEU A 236 -10.00 18.67 1.88
CA LEU A 236 -10.32 18.39 0.50
C LEU A 236 -9.28 19.03 -0.46
N PRO A 237 -9.16 18.57 -1.71
CA PRO A 237 -8.35 19.23 -2.73
C PRO A 237 -8.67 20.71 -2.95
N ASP A 238 -9.93 21.11 -2.81
CA ASP A 238 -10.37 22.51 -2.88
C ASP A 238 -10.06 23.35 -1.62
N LYS A 239 -9.24 22.78 -0.69
CA LYS A 239 -8.79 23.38 0.58
C LYS A 239 -9.87 23.55 1.65
N LYS A 240 -11.10 23.11 1.45
CA LYS A 240 -12.08 23.01 2.53
C LYS A 240 -11.61 22.01 3.58
N ARG A 241 -11.90 22.30 4.83
CA ARG A 241 -11.50 21.47 5.98
C ARG A 241 -12.68 21.22 6.89
N GLY A 242 -12.60 20.13 7.64
CA GLY A 242 -13.54 19.86 8.71
C GLY A 242 -13.26 18.54 9.40
N TRP A 243 -13.98 18.28 10.46
CA TRP A 243 -13.78 17.13 11.32
C TRP A 243 -14.73 16.00 10.95
N VAL A 244 -14.23 14.79 10.98
CA VAL A 244 -14.99 13.55 10.76
C VAL A 244 -14.57 12.51 11.79
N LYS A 245 -15.47 11.61 12.17
CA LYS A 245 -15.13 10.49 13.04
C LYS A 245 -14.07 9.60 12.37
N SER A 246 -12.97 9.32 13.06
CA SER A 246 -11.85 8.52 12.52
C SER A 246 -12.28 7.12 12.06
N ARG A 247 -13.36 6.55 12.65
CA ARG A 247 -13.94 5.27 12.21
C ARG A 247 -14.65 5.33 10.85
N ALA A 248 -14.94 6.52 10.34
CA ALA A 248 -15.63 6.72 9.07
C ALA A 248 -14.66 6.81 7.88
N ILE A 249 -13.36 6.81 8.13
CA ILE A 249 -12.31 6.93 7.12
C ILE A 249 -11.36 5.73 7.17
N GLY A 250 -10.69 5.45 6.06
CA GLY A 250 -9.64 4.44 5.95
C GLY A 250 -8.37 5.03 5.35
N LEU A 251 -7.23 4.83 5.99
CA LEU A 251 -5.91 5.24 5.49
C LEU A 251 -5.50 4.37 4.30
N ILE A 252 -5.03 4.99 3.23
CA ILE A 252 -4.51 4.28 2.04
C ILE A 252 -3.13 3.70 2.32
N SER A 253 -2.25 4.44 3.02
CA SER A 253 -0.88 4.00 3.27
C SER A 253 -0.82 2.62 3.95
N CYS A 254 -0.22 1.65 3.25
CA CYS A 254 0.08 0.33 3.79
C CYS A 254 1.44 0.35 4.48
N GLY A 255 1.52 0.75 5.75
CA GLY A 255 2.74 0.53 6.51
C GLY A 255 3.45 1.72 7.11
N SER A 256 2.81 2.35 8.04
CA SER A 256 3.46 2.55 9.33
C SER A 256 3.00 1.38 10.21
N PRO A 257 3.86 0.74 11.03
CA PRO A 257 3.34 0.00 12.15
C PRO A 257 2.63 1.05 13.00
N VAL A 258 1.30 1.15 12.84
CA VAL A 258 0.46 1.87 13.78
C VAL A 258 0.87 1.27 15.11
N THR A 259 1.58 2.05 15.92
CA THR A 259 1.69 1.79 17.34
C THR A 259 0.26 1.57 17.79
N SER A 260 -0.02 0.30 18.03
CA SER A 260 -1.32 -0.22 18.42
C SER A 260 -1.75 0.48 19.71
N THR A 261 -2.50 1.54 19.57
CA THR A 261 -3.42 1.97 20.61
C THR A 261 -4.73 1.25 20.35
N SER A 262 -4.87 0.12 21.04
CA SER A 262 -6.05 -0.71 21.26
C SER A 262 -6.83 -1.23 20.04
N PRO A 263 -6.95 -2.57 19.92
CA PRO A 263 -8.00 -3.16 19.11
C PRO A 263 -9.34 -2.94 19.81
N HIS A 264 -10.12 -1.97 19.37
CA HIS A 264 -11.53 -1.98 19.71
C HIS A 264 -12.16 -3.21 19.05
N PRO A 265 -12.76 -4.12 19.84
CA PRO A 265 -13.50 -5.24 19.30
C PRO A 265 -14.64 -4.70 18.43
N LEU A 266 -14.77 -5.25 17.23
CA LEU A 266 -15.94 -5.03 16.38
C LEU A 266 -17.20 -5.27 17.20
N PRO A 267 -18.22 -4.41 17.15
CA PRO A 267 -19.48 -4.66 17.83
C PRO A 267 -20.08 -5.94 17.25
N THR A 268 -20.18 -6.97 18.08
CA THR A 268 -20.97 -8.17 17.79
C THR A 268 -22.44 -7.76 17.72
N GLN A 269 -22.93 -7.45 16.52
CA GLN A 269 -24.36 -7.38 16.29
C GLN A 269 -24.92 -8.79 16.33
N ARG A 270 -25.48 -9.17 17.49
CA ARG A 270 -26.41 -10.29 17.55
C ARG A 270 -27.69 -9.86 16.86
N PHE A 271 -28.02 -10.48 15.73
CA PHE A 271 -29.35 -10.39 15.14
C PHE A 271 -30.32 -11.19 16.02
N PRO A 272 -31.45 -10.61 16.47
CA PRO A 272 -32.48 -11.39 17.12
C PRO A 272 -33.12 -12.33 16.10
N VAL A 273 -33.19 -13.61 16.48
CA VAL A 273 -33.99 -14.62 15.78
C VAL A 273 -35.44 -14.38 16.19
N HIS A 274 -36.27 -13.89 15.26
CA HIS A 274 -37.71 -14.09 15.27
C HIS A 274 -38.19 -14.29 13.84
#